data_6d6a3d3abdcb7e7d4be1313d7c7fe689
#
_entry.id   6d6a3d3abdcb7e7d4be1313d7c7fe689
#
_cell.length_a   1.000
_cell.length_b   1.000
_cell.length_c   1.000
_cell.angle_alpha   90.00
_cell.angle_beta   90.00
_cell.angle_gamma   90.00
#
_symmetry.space_group_name_H-M   'P 1'
#
loop_
_entity.id
_entity.type
_entity.pdbx_description
1 polymer ?
#
loop_
_entity_poly.entity_id
_entity_poly.type
_entity_poly.pdbx_seq_one_letter_code
_entity_poly.pdbx_strand_id
1 'polypeptide(L)'
;MTTAPHEPVYASVAKPWLKYYDPKFFDQTPPECSAFEYVCRQNKTHLTETAITYYGRKITYADLIVNVKKTAAAFRAIGMKKGDIATVVSVMTPEVIYAFYAADMIGASLNLVDPRYSAEGIHEYITEVDSHLLIC
;
A
#
# COMPACT_ATOMS: atom_id res chain seq x y z
N MET A 1 19.61 -16.28 -47.92
CA MET A 1 19.48 -16.54 -46.47
C MET A 1 18.32 -15.72 -45.94
N THR A 2 17.16 -16.31 -45.80
CA THR A 2 15.93 -15.63 -45.35
C THR A 2 15.94 -15.71 -43.84
N THR A 3 16.20 -14.60 -43.18
CA THR A 3 16.03 -14.48 -41.71
C THR A 3 14.55 -14.59 -41.39
N ALA A 4 14.15 -15.63 -40.68
CA ALA A 4 12.80 -15.76 -40.18
C ALA A 4 12.46 -14.53 -39.30
N PRO A 5 11.21 -14.01 -39.36
CA PRO A 5 10.81 -12.90 -38.54
C PRO A 5 10.93 -13.32 -37.07
N HIS A 6 11.74 -12.59 -36.32
CA HIS A 6 11.89 -12.78 -34.87
C HIS A 6 10.58 -12.28 -34.22
N GLU A 7 9.72 -13.19 -33.78
CA GLU A 7 8.54 -12.81 -33.01
C GLU A 7 8.99 -12.01 -31.78
N PRO A 8 8.34 -10.88 -31.49
CA PRO A 8 8.72 -10.08 -30.34
C PRO A 8 8.48 -10.87 -29.05
N VAL A 9 9.56 -11.21 -28.35
CA VAL A 9 9.45 -11.86 -27.05
C VAL A 9 9.12 -10.79 -26.00
N TYR A 10 7.89 -10.80 -25.51
CA TYR A 10 7.48 -9.86 -24.44
C TYR A 10 8.31 -10.05 -23.18
N ALA A 11 8.65 -8.95 -22.52
CA ALA A 11 9.44 -8.97 -21.28
C ALA A 11 8.80 -9.83 -20.18
N SER A 12 7.46 -9.87 -20.11
CA SER A 12 6.70 -10.75 -19.19
C SER A 12 6.96 -12.25 -19.41
N VAL A 13 7.29 -12.62 -20.65
CA VAL A 13 7.63 -14.03 -21.01
C VAL A 13 9.12 -14.28 -20.82
N ALA A 14 9.97 -13.42 -21.39
CA ALA A 14 11.42 -13.55 -21.34
C ALA A 14 12.02 -13.29 -19.93
N LYS A 15 11.31 -12.54 -19.08
CA LYS A 15 11.70 -12.19 -17.71
C LYS A 15 13.17 -11.76 -17.60
N PRO A 16 13.65 -10.77 -18.40
CA PRO A 16 15.05 -10.41 -18.48
C PRO A 16 15.64 -9.90 -17.16
N TRP A 17 14.79 -9.51 -16.23
CA TRP A 17 15.17 -9.05 -14.88
C TRP A 17 15.64 -10.17 -13.97
N LEU A 18 15.26 -11.46 -14.22
CA LEU A 18 15.62 -12.58 -13.35
C LEU A 18 17.14 -12.77 -13.22
N LYS A 19 17.91 -12.35 -14.21
CA LYS A 19 19.38 -12.41 -14.13
C LYS A 19 20.01 -11.54 -13.06
N TYR A 20 19.24 -10.57 -12.52
CA TYR A 20 19.67 -9.67 -11.45
C TYR A 20 19.21 -10.09 -10.05
N TYR A 21 18.41 -11.15 -9.95
CA TYR A 21 17.88 -11.67 -8.70
C TYR A 21 18.64 -12.95 -8.29
N ASP A 22 18.78 -13.13 -6.98
CA ASP A 22 19.24 -14.40 -6.42
C ASP A 22 18.21 -15.50 -6.75
N PRO A 23 18.60 -16.65 -7.35
CA PRO A 23 17.69 -17.74 -7.73
C PRO A 23 16.76 -18.21 -6.60
N LYS A 24 17.17 -18.09 -5.34
CA LYS A 24 16.32 -18.47 -4.19
C LYS A 24 15.01 -17.68 -4.09
N PHE A 25 14.88 -16.54 -4.81
CA PHE A 25 13.67 -15.74 -4.83
C PHE A 25 12.73 -16.04 -6.00
N PHE A 26 13.15 -16.91 -6.96
CA PHE A 26 12.36 -17.13 -8.19
C PHE A 26 11.06 -17.88 -7.95
N ASP A 27 11.05 -18.79 -6.99
CA ASP A 27 9.92 -19.68 -6.68
C ASP A 27 9.23 -19.33 -5.37
N GLN A 28 9.49 -18.11 -4.84
CA GLN A 28 8.81 -17.68 -3.61
C GLN A 28 7.35 -17.34 -3.91
N THR A 29 6.45 -18.09 -3.31
CA THR A 29 5.03 -17.75 -3.29
C THR A 29 4.79 -16.65 -2.26
N PRO A 30 4.15 -15.53 -2.64
CA PRO A 30 3.75 -14.51 -1.66
C PRO A 30 2.88 -15.14 -0.57
N PRO A 31 3.05 -14.74 0.70
CA PRO A 31 2.24 -15.27 1.77
C PRO A 31 0.77 -14.86 1.61
N GLU A 32 -0.15 -15.78 1.88
CA GLU A 32 -1.59 -15.51 1.86
C GLU A 32 -2.02 -14.74 3.12
N CYS A 33 -1.69 -13.46 3.17
CA CYS A 33 -2.08 -12.55 4.24
C CYS A 33 -2.07 -11.11 3.75
N SER A 34 -2.69 -10.19 4.50
CA SER A 34 -2.63 -8.78 4.19
C SER A 34 -1.21 -8.22 4.41
N ALA A 35 -0.89 -7.08 3.79
CA ALA A 35 0.41 -6.43 3.94
C ALA A 35 0.67 -6.07 5.41
N PHE A 36 -0.34 -5.56 6.12
CA PHE A 36 -0.21 -5.24 7.55
C PHE A 36 0.01 -6.49 8.40
N GLU A 37 -0.71 -7.57 8.12
CA GLU A 37 -0.50 -8.84 8.83
C GLU A 37 0.91 -9.37 8.62
N TYR A 38 1.44 -9.28 7.39
CA TYR A 38 2.83 -9.64 7.09
C TYR A 38 3.81 -8.81 7.90
N VAL A 39 3.66 -7.48 7.92
CA VAL A 39 4.50 -6.59 8.73
C VAL A 39 4.45 -6.97 10.21
N CYS A 40 3.27 -7.24 10.77
CA CYS A 40 3.12 -7.67 12.16
C CYS A 40 3.82 -9.00 12.44
N ARG A 41 3.70 -9.98 11.53
CA ARG A 41 4.34 -11.31 11.68
C ARG A 41 5.86 -11.20 11.69
N GLN A 42 6.43 -10.42 10.76
CA GLN A 42 7.88 -10.30 10.61
C GLN A 42 8.53 -9.51 11.76
N ASN A 43 7.79 -8.63 12.43
CA ASN A 43 8.33 -7.73 13.45
C ASN A 43 7.86 -8.05 14.88
N LYS A 44 7.40 -9.28 15.13
CA LYS A 44 6.92 -9.70 16.46
C LYS A 44 7.94 -9.52 17.59
N THR A 45 9.22 -9.69 17.29
CA THR A 45 10.34 -9.55 18.25
C THR A 45 11.00 -8.18 18.21
N HIS A 46 10.56 -7.28 17.31
CA HIS A 46 11.16 -5.97 17.06
C HIS A 46 10.24 -4.80 17.44
N LEU A 47 9.30 -5.02 18.36
CA LEU A 47 8.24 -4.06 18.68
C LEU A 47 8.75 -2.70 19.18
N THR A 48 9.91 -2.67 19.83
CA THR A 48 10.56 -1.46 20.35
C THR A 48 11.47 -0.78 19.33
N GLU A 49 11.73 -1.42 18.18
CA GLU A 49 12.54 -0.84 17.13
C GLU A 49 11.76 0.20 16.32
N THR A 50 12.50 1.09 15.66
CA THR A 50 11.92 2.17 14.86
C THR A 50 11.34 1.61 13.55
N ALA A 51 10.05 1.75 13.37
CA ALA A 51 9.33 1.41 12.14
C ALA A 51 9.31 2.59 11.15
N ILE A 52 9.13 3.82 11.65
CA ILE A 52 9.04 5.03 10.83
C ILE A 52 9.89 6.12 11.46
N THR A 53 10.65 6.85 10.63
CA THR A 53 11.29 8.11 11.00
C THR A 53 10.69 9.23 10.15
N TYR A 54 10.12 10.25 10.80
CA TYR A 54 9.49 11.36 10.12
C TYR A 54 9.92 12.68 10.79
N TYR A 55 10.67 13.53 10.08
CA TYR A 55 11.24 14.79 10.59
C TYR A 55 11.90 14.66 11.97
N GLY A 56 12.71 13.61 12.16
CA GLY A 56 13.40 13.31 13.41
C GLY A 56 12.56 12.60 14.49
N ARG A 57 11.24 12.56 14.37
CA ARG A 57 10.36 11.76 15.23
C ARG A 57 10.47 10.28 14.85
N LYS A 58 10.75 9.45 15.82
CA LYS A 58 10.78 7.98 15.67
C LYS A 58 9.47 7.39 16.17
N ILE A 59 8.90 6.49 15.38
CA ILE A 59 7.68 5.74 15.70
C ILE A 59 8.07 4.28 15.71
N THR A 60 7.82 3.59 16.82
CA THR A 60 8.15 2.17 16.97
C THR A 60 7.15 1.28 16.23
N TYR A 61 7.49 -0.01 16.02
CA TYR A 61 6.52 -0.99 15.51
C TYR A 61 5.33 -1.16 16.45
N ALA A 62 5.52 -1.07 17.78
CA ALA A 62 4.42 -1.09 18.74
C ALA A 62 3.46 0.08 18.52
N ASP A 63 3.99 1.30 18.38
CA ASP A 63 3.19 2.51 18.12
C ASP A 63 2.48 2.44 16.77
N LEU A 64 3.17 1.97 15.72
CA LEU A 64 2.59 1.75 14.40
C LEU A 64 1.37 0.84 14.49
N ILE A 65 1.52 -0.34 15.11
CA ILE A 65 0.45 -1.33 15.26
C ILE A 65 -0.74 -0.75 16.03
N VAL A 66 -0.49 -0.03 17.11
CA VAL A 66 -1.55 0.62 17.91
C VAL A 66 -2.30 1.66 17.09
N ASN A 67 -1.58 2.53 16.36
CA ASN A 67 -2.20 3.59 15.56
C ASN A 67 -2.97 3.03 14.37
N VAL A 68 -2.43 2.02 13.67
CA VAL A 68 -3.16 1.34 12.58
C VAL A 68 -4.48 0.73 13.09
N LYS A 69 -4.46 0.04 14.23
CA LYS A 69 -5.68 -0.55 14.82
C LYS A 69 -6.71 0.51 15.22
N LYS A 70 -6.26 1.64 15.78
CA LYS A 70 -7.15 2.77 16.10
C LYS A 70 -7.77 3.37 14.83
N THR A 71 -6.98 3.57 13.79
CA THR A 71 -7.46 4.09 12.50
C THR A 71 -8.45 3.10 11.85
N ALA A 72 -8.18 1.81 11.88
CA ALA A 72 -9.10 0.78 11.38
C ALA A 72 -10.43 0.76 12.16
N ALA A 73 -10.39 0.95 13.47
CA ALA A 73 -11.60 1.09 14.28
C ALA A 73 -12.40 2.35 13.91
N ALA A 74 -11.72 3.48 13.69
CA ALA A 74 -12.35 4.71 13.22
C ALA A 74 -12.99 4.52 11.83
N PHE A 75 -12.31 3.89 10.89
CA PHE A 75 -12.85 3.59 9.55
C PHE A 75 -14.13 2.74 9.64
N ARG A 76 -14.14 1.70 10.47
CA ARG A 76 -15.36 0.90 10.69
C ARG A 76 -16.48 1.72 11.33
N ALA A 77 -16.16 2.61 12.28
CA ALA A 77 -17.15 3.44 12.96
C ALA A 77 -17.86 4.42 12.01
N ILE A 78 -17.18 4.90 10.96
CA ILE A 78 -17.79 5.73 9.91
C ILE A 78 -18.42 4.92 8.78
N GLY A 79 -18.49 3.58 8.91
CA GLY A 79 -19.18 2.69 7.98
C GLY A 79 -18.30 2.12 6.86
N MET A 80 -16.99 2.35 6.87
CA MET A 80 -16.08 1.79 5.86
C MET A 80 -15.95 0.27 6.04
N LYS A 81 -16.07 -0.47 4.95
CA LYS A 81 -16.09 -1.95 4.92
C LYS A 81 -15.21 -2.50 3.80
N LYS A 82 -15.09 -3.81 3.76
CA LYS A 82 -14.37 -4.53 2.70
C LYS A 82 -14.90 -4.17 1.32
N GLY A 83 -13.99 -3.86 0.42
CA GLY A 83 -14.28 -3.49 -0.97
C GLY A 83 -14.50 -1.99 -1.18
N ASP A 84 -14.67 -1.19 -0.12
CA ASP A 84 -14.80 0.26 -0.25
C ASP A 84 -13.46 0.89 -0.64
N ILE A 85 -13.55 2.07 -1.27
CA ILE A 85 -12.40 2.90 -1.61
C ILE A 85 -12.53 4.24 -0.88
N ALA A 86 -11.48 4.65 -0.17
CA ALA A 86 -11.35 5.99 0.36
C ALA A 86 -10.26 6.76 -0.39
N THR A 87 -10.54 8.02 -0.73
CA THR A 87 -9.54 8.91 -1.31
C THR A 87 -8.82 9.66 -0.21
N VAL A 88 -7.49 9.64 -0.25
CA VAL A 88 -6.62 10.41 0.66
C VAL A 88 -5.88 11.46 -0.15
N VAL A 89 -6.12 12.72 0.19
CA VAL A 89 -5.45 13.88 -0.41
C VAL A 89 -4.48 14.43 0.62
N SER A 90 -3.25 13.99 0.57
CA SER A 90 -2.23 14.38 1.56
C SER A 90 -0.81 14.19 1.03
N VAL A 91 0.14 14.89 1.63
CA VAL A 91 1.55 14.50 1.54
C VAL A 91 1.81 13.24 2.37
N MET A 92 2.89 12.54 2.09
CA MET A 92 3.22 11.32 2.83
C MET A 92 3.60 11.64 4.28
N THR A 93 2.67 11.38 5.20
CA THR A 93 2.82 11.50 6.65
C THR A 93 2.67 10.14 7.32
N PRO A 94 3.06 9.98 8.59
CA PRO A 94 2.79 8.75 9.33
C PRO A 94 1.30 8.38 9.37
N GLU A 95 0.42 9.37 9.41
CA GLU A 95 -1.04 9.18 9.43
C GLU A 95 -1.55 8.55 8.13
N VAL A 96 -0.96 8.91 6.97
CA VAL A 96 -1.26 8.26 5.68
C VAL A 96 -0.83 6.79 5.70
N ILE A 97 0.30 6.48 6.33
CA ILE A 97 0.77 5.09 6.49
C ILE A 97 -0.19 4.31 7.40
N TYR A 98 -0.68 4.94 8.49
CA TYR A 98 -1.69 4.30 9.36
C TYR A 98 -2.99 4.05 8.60
N ALA A 99 -3.45 5.02 7.79
CA ALA A 99 -4.64 4.89 6.96
C ALA A 99 -4.48 3.76 5.94
N PHE A 100 -3.31 3.66 5.28
CA PHE A 100 -3.01 2.61 4.31
C PHE A 100 -3.12 1.20 4.92
N TYR A 101 -2.43 0.96 6.03
CA TYR A 101 -2.50 -0.33 6.70
C TYR A 101 -3.85 -0.59 7.37
N ALA A 102 -4.56 0.46 7.79
CA ALA A 102 -5.91 0.34 8.35
C ALA A 102 -6.92 -0.09 7.27
N ALA A 103 -6.84 0.49 6.07
CA ALA A 103 -7.66 0.07 4.93
C ALA A 103 -7.36 -1.40 4.55
N ASP A 104 -6.08 -1.77 4.41
CA ASP A 104 -5.64 -3.15 4.17
C ASP A 104 -6.20 -4.12 5.23
N MET A 105 -6.14 -3.74 6.51
CA MET A 105 -6.65 -4.55 7.63
C MET A 105 -8.15 -4.80 7.58
N ILE A 106 -8.95 -3.89 7.00
CA ILE A 106 -10.40 -4.06 6.85
C ILE A 106 -10.81 -4.58 5.48
N GLY A 107 -9.84 -4.77 4.57
CA GLY A 107 -10.06 -5.22 3.19
C GLY A 107 -10.61 -4.14 2.26
N ALA A 108 -10.37 -2.88 2.58
CA ALA A 108 -10.66 -1.72 1.77
C ALA A 108 -9.41 -1.24 1.01
N SER A 109 -9.57 -0.27 0.13
CA SER A 109 -8.48 0.32 -0.66
C SER A 109 -8.37 1.81 -0.42
N LEU A 110 -7.17 2.37 -0.63
CA LEU A 110 -6.95 3.81 -0.66
C LEU A 110 -6.59 4.26 -2.07
N ASN A 111 -7.23 5.33 -2.51
CA ASN A 111 -6.84 6.14 -3.65
C ASN A 111 -6.00 7.31 -3.12
N LEU A 112 -4.70 7.29 -3.39
CA LEU A 112 -3.78 8.33 -2.91
C LEU A 112 -3.63 9.41 -3.99
N VAL A 113 -4.04 10.63 -3.68
CA VAL A 113 -4.03 11.77 -4.59
C VAL A 113 -3.09 12.86 -4.07
N ASP A 114 -2.29 13.40 -4.96
CA ASP A 114 -1.37 14.49 -4.64
C ASP A 114 -2.16 15.76 -4.28
N PRO A 115 -1.92 16.39 -3.11
CA PRO A 115 -2.66 17.59 -2.68
C PRO A 115 -2.37 18.84 -3.54
N ARG A 116 -1.44 18.78 -4.49
CA ARG A 116 -1.16 19.86 -5.42
C ARG A 116 -2.11 19.92 -6.63
N TYR A 117 -2.95 18.90 -6.83
CA TYR A 117 -3.99 18.95 -7.86
C TYR A 117 -5.03 20.01 -7.53
N SER A 118 -5.69 20.54 -8.57
CA SER A 118 -6.85 21.43 -8.41
C SER A 118 -8.04 20.68 -7.77
N ALA A 119 -8.98 21.42 -7.22
CA ALA A 119 -10.18 20.83 -6.65
C ALA A 119 -10.97 20.00 -7.68
N GLU A 120 -11.02 20.48 -8.95
CA GLU A 120 -11.64 19.77 -10.06
C GLU A 120 -10.92 18.45 -10.35
N GLY A 121 -9.58 18.46 -10.42
CA GLY A 121 -8.78 17.25 -10.64
C GLY A 121 -8.92 16.24 -9.50
N ILE A 122 -8.97 16.69 -8.25
CA ILE A 122 -9.23 15.82 -7.09
C ILE A 122 -10.62 15.20 -7.21
N HIS A 123 -11.63 15.99 -7.61
CA HIS A 123 -13.00 15.50 -7.79
C HIS A 123 -13.08 14.44 -8.91
N GLU A 124 -12.35 14.61 -10.00
CA GLU A 124 -12.26 13.60 -11.06
C GLU A 124 -11.71 12.27 -10.54
N TYR A 125 -10.61 12.29 -9.81
CA TYR A 125 -10.03 11.08 -9.19
C TYR A 125 -10.96 10.40 -8.19
N ILE A 126 -11.74 11.16 -7.41
CA ILE A 126 -12.73 10.61 -6.48
C ILE A 126 -13.83 9.90 -7.26
N THR A 127 -14.32 10.54 -8.33
CA THR A 127 -15.42 10.03 -9.16
C THR A 127 -15.00 8.79 -9.94
N GLU A 128 -13.80 8.78 -10.50
CA GLU A 128 -13.28 7.67 -11.32
C GLU A 128 -13.23 6.34 -10.53
N VAL A 129 -12.91 6.40 -9.23
CA VAL A 129 -12.81 5.21 -8.39
C VAL A 129 -14.05 4.97 -7.53
N ASP A 130 -15.12 5.75 -7.69
CA ASP A 130 -16.36 5.69 -6.90
C ASP A 130 -16.08 5.75 -5.37
N SER A 131 -15.22 6.68 -4.97
CA SER A 131 -14.83 6.84 -3.57
C SER A 131 -15.88 7.66 -2.81
N HIS A 132 -16.39 7.12 -1.71
CA HIS A 132 -17.40 7.77 -0.88
C HIS A 132 -16.81 8.45 0.37
N LEU A 133 -15.51 8.34 0.59
CA LEU A 133 -14.82 8.92 1.73
C LEU A 133 -13.60 9.71 1.25
N LEU A 134 -13.53 10.97 1.66
CA LEU A 134 -12.38 11.84 1.46
C LEU A 134 -11.68 12.08 2.80
N ILE A 135 -10.37 11.89 2.82
CA ILE A 135 -9.47 12.14 3.94
C ILE A 135 -8.45 13.21 3.49
N CYS A 136 -8.35 14.33 4.20
CA CYS A 136 -7.42 15.42 3.90
C CYS A 136 -6.91 16.10 5.19
#